data_e8d957a265adca727bf248970f195e54
#
_entry.id   e8d957a265adca727bf248970f195e54
#
_cell.length_a   1.000
_cell.length_b   1.000
_cell.length_c   1.000
_cell.angle_alpha   90.00
_cell.angle_beta   90.00
_cell.angle_gamma   90.00
#
_symmetry.space_group_name_H-M   'P 1'
#
loop_
_entity.id
_entity.type
_entity.pdbx_description
1 polymer ?
#
loop_
_entity_poly.entity_id
_entity_poly.type
_entity_poly.pdbx_seq_one_letter_code
_entity_poly.pdbx_strand_id
1 'polypeptide(L)'
;MIKNFFKLLTNEFSLMIKGSIFTFVLFCLLMIASSIFSLALRHISFDIEIPLAFLWIMIFFISLIKVEKVYASDFSEAKLQQYILSPFALEIIIFVKNIMIYLNLLILFFIFSPIILIILNINLSYLLSINILLALSLLSIVFISSMTSSITISRNNKLSITSVLTLPLFVPILIFSMAISDVIDIDINKLYIFFLAYFLLNLAFSPLLTSFALKKLSV
;
A
#
# COMPACT_ATOMS: atom_id res chain seq x y z
N MET A 1 -20.59 -2.57 -23.10
CA MET A 1 -20.08 -2.69 -21.73
C MET A 1 -18.57 -2.92 -21.73
N ILE A 2 -18.05 -3.94 -22.39
CA ILE A 2 -16.61 -4.29 -22.44
C ILE A 2 -15.76 -3.13 -22.95
N LYS A 3 -16.13 -2.44 -24.04
CA LYS A 3 -15.38 -1.29 -24.59
C LYS A 3 -15.22 -0.13 -23.57
N ASN A 4 -16.27 0.12 -22.79
CA ASN A 4 -16.23 1.18 -21.75
C ASN A 4 -15.35 0.77 -20.57
N PHE A 5 -15.32 -0.52 -20.22
CA PHE A 5 -14.42 -1.04 -19.17
C PHE A 5 -12.96 -0.92 -19.58
N PHE A 6 -12.60 -1.26 -20.82
CA PHE A 6 -11.24 -1.03 -21.34
C PHE A 6 -10.85 0.44 -21.33
N LYS A 7 -11.79 1.35 -21.65
CA LYS A 7 -11.55 2.79 -21.59
C LYS A 7 -11.29 3.25 -20.15
N LEU A 8 -11.98 2.70 -19.17
CA LEU A 8 -11.74 2.97 -17.75
C LEU A 8 -10.35 2.49 -17.35
N LEU A 9 -9.96 1.27 -17.70
CA LEU A 9 -8.64 0.72 -17.42
C LEU A 9 -7.52 1.57 -18.05
N THR A 10 -7.64 1.93 -19.31
CA THR A 10 -6.63 2.76 -20.00
C THR A 10 -6.50 4.15 -19.39
N ASN A 11 -7.60 4.73 -18.95
CA ASN A 11 -7.59 6.04 -18.28
C ASN A 11 -6.90 5.95 -16.91
N GLU A 12 -7.27 4.98 -16.08
CA GLU A 12 -6.63 4.77 -14.76
C GLU A 12 -5.14 4.41 -14.91
N PHE A 13 -4.77 3.63 -15.94
CA PHE A 13 -3.38 3.34 -16.25
C PHE A 13 -2.59 4.60 -16.63
N SER A 14 -3.17 5.48 -17.44
CA SER A 14 -2.55 6.77 -17.78
C SER A 14 -2.37 7.66 -16.55
N LEU A 15 -3.35 7.69 -15.64
CA LEU A 15 -3.25 8.41 -14.37
C LEU A 15 -2.18 7.80 -13.46
N MET A 16 -2.05 6.48 -13.45
CA MET A 16 -1.00 5.77 -12.72
C MET A 16 0.40 6.21 -13.20
N ILE A 17 0.63 6.27 -14.52
CA ILE A 17 1.91 6.69 -15.09
C ILE A 17 2.22 8.15 -14.73
N LYS A 18 1.25 9.05 -14.86
CA LYS A 18 1.42 10.46 -14.45
C LYS A 18 1.73 10.61 -12.95
N GLY A 19 1.15 9.74 -12.13
CA GLY A 19 1.39 9.71 -10.70
C GLY A 19 2.67 9.00 -10.27
N SER A 20 3.40 8.36 -11.19
CA SER A 20 4.61 7.57 -10.87
C SER A 20 5.78 8.43 -10.39
N ILE A 21 5.89 9.67 -10.87
CA ILE A 21 6.93 10.62 -10.43
C ILE A 21 6.85 10.83 -8.91
N PHE A 22 5.64 11.03 -8.39
CA PHE A 22 5.46 11.20 -6.95
C PHE A 22 5.83 9.94 -6.18
N THR A 23 5.47 8.77 -6.69
CA THR A 23 5.83 7.48 -6.07
C THR A 23 7.34 7.30 -6.10
N PHE A 24 8.01 7.65 -7.19
CA PHE A 24 9.48 7.63 -7.29
C PHE A 24 10.14 8.52 -6.22
N VAL A 25 9.63 9.73 -6.00
CA VAL A 25 10.14 10.62 -4.93
C VAL A 25 9.98 9.97 -3.54
N LEU A 26 8.86 9.29 -3.27
CA LEU A 26 8.67 8.56 -2.01
C LEU A 26 9.70 7.43 -1.85
N PHE A 27 10.04 6.73 -2.93
CA PHE A 27 11.09 5.70 -2.90
C PHE A 27 12.49 6.29 -2.72
N CYS A 28 12.79 7.45 -3.29
CA CYS A 28 14.04 8.16 -2.99
C CYS A 28 14.14 8.54 -1.51
N LEU A 29 13.05 8.98 -0.90
CA LEU A 29 13.01 9.25 0.54
C LEU A 29 13.24 7.97 1.36
N LEU A 30 12.68 6.83 0.94
CA LEU A 30 12.94 5.53 1.57
C LEU A 30 14.42 5.16 1.49
N MET A 31 15.07 5.38 0.35
CA MET A 31 16.50 5.12 0.20
C MET A 31 17.35 5.98 1.15
N ILE A 32 17.02 7.28 1.26
CA ILE A 32 17.70 8.18 2.19
C ILE A 32 17.46 7.72 3.63
N ALA A 33 16.22 7.43 4.01
CA ALA A 33 15.87 6.95 5.35
C ALA A 33 16.61 5.65 5.71
N SER A 34 16.65 4.69 4.76
CA SER A 34 17.38 3.42 4.94
C SER A 34 18.88 3.65 5.12
N SER A 35 19.47 4.61 4.38
CA SER A 35 20.88 4.95 4.52
C SER A 35 21.19 5.58 5.87
N ILE A 36 20.35 6.50 6.35
CA ILE A 36 20.49 7.13 7.67
C ILE A 36 20.34 6.08 8.76
N PHE A 37 19.35 5.18 8.64
CA PHE A 37 19.13 4.09 9.57
C PHE A 37 20.34 3.17 9.66
N SER A 38 20.87 2.72 8.53
CA SER A 38 22.05 1.86 8.46
C SER A 38 23.30 2.53 9.07
N LEU A 39 23.52 3.83 8.82
CA LEU A 39 24.62 4.59 9.40
C LEU A 39 24.48 4.76 10.92
N ALA A 40 23.27 5.04 11.40
CA ALA A 40 22.99 5.19 12.83
C ALA A 40 23.27 3.89 13.62
N LEU A 41 23.06 2.75 12.98
CA LEU A 41 23.22 1.43 13.60
C LEU A 41 24.59 0.79 13.34
N ARG A 42 25.50 1.45 12.64
CA ARG A 42 26.79 0.89 12.20
C ARG A 42 27.64 0.27 13.31
N HIS A 43 27.52 0.75 14.54
CA HIS A 43 28.33 0.32 15.67
C HIS A 43 27.67 -0.75 16.55
N ILE A 44 26.46 -1.15 16.22
CA ILE A 44 25.66 -2.09 17.03
C ILE A 44 25.36 -3.30 16.14
N SER A 45 25.67 -4.49 16.63
CA SER A 45 25.25 -5.75 15.98
C SER A 45 23.76 -5.92 16.25
N PHE A 46 22.94 -5.75 15.21
CA PHE A 46 21.51 -6.01 15.31
C PHE A 46 21.15 -7.31 14.59
N ASP A 47 20.17 -8.00 15.15
CA ASP A 47 19.51 -9.10 14.47
C ASP A 47 18.72 -8.56 13.26
N ILE A 48 18.52 -9.40 12.27
CA ILE A 48 17.84 -9.08 11.00
C ILE A 48 16.44 -8.47 11.20
N GLU A 49 15.84 -8.68 12.37
CA GLU A 49 14.51 -8.22 12.73
C GLU A 49 14.36 -6.71 12.71
N ILE A 50 15.34 -5.98 13.24
CA ILE A 50 15.27 -4.51 13.38
C ILE A 50 15.30 -3.83 11.99
N PRO A 51 16.25 -4.16 11.08
CA PRO A 51 16.20 -3.64 9.71
C PRO A 51 14.93 -4.05 8.96
N LEU A 52 14.43 -5.26 9.20
CA LEU A 52 13.22 -5.77 8.55
C LEU A 52 11.97 -5.00 9.05
N ALA A 53 11.85 -4.78 10.37
CA ALA A 53 10.77 -3.97 10.94
C ALA A 53 10.76 -2.55 10.38
N PHE A 54 11.95 -1.92 10.30
CA PHE A 54 12.09 -0.60 9.70
C PHE A 54 11.58 -0.58 8.25
N LEU A 55 11.97 -1.56 7.45
CA LEU A 55 11.53 -1.70 6.07
C LEU A 55 10.00 -1.77 5.97
N TRP A 56 9.35 -2.62 6.77
CA TRP A 56 7.89 -2.77 6.75
C TRP A 56 7.15 -1.51 7.18
N ILE A 57 7.64 -0.82 8.20
CA ILE A 57 7.08 0.47 8.66
C ILE A 57 7.17 1.51 7.55
N MET A 58 8.32 1.60 6.87
CA MET A 58 8.52 2.54 5.77
C MET A 58 7.60 2.26 4.57
N ILE A 59 7.43 0.98 4.22
CA ILE A 59 6.50 0.57 3.15
C ILE A 59 5.07 0.97 3.49
N PHE A 60 4.65 0.77 4.73
CA PHE A 60 3.35 1.19 5.20
C PHE A 60 3.13 2.70 5.00
N PHE A 61 4.06 3.54 5.46
CA PHE A 61 3.94 4.99 5.32
C PHE A 61 3.93 5.44 3.86
N ILE A 62 4.79 4.87 3.01
CA ILE A 62 4.82 5.18 1.58
C ILE A 62 3.48 4.84 0.92
N SER A 63 2.95 3.66 1.21
CA SER A 63 1.68 3.21 0.67
C SER A 63 0.52 4.10 1.13
N LEU A 64 0.49 4.44 2.42
CA LEU A 64 -0.51 5.32 3.01
C LEU A 64 -0.50 6.70 2.33
N ILE A 65 0.66 7.35 2.27
CA ILE A 65 0.82 8.68 1.67
C ILE A 65 0.41 8.66 0.19
N LYS A 66 0.79 7.59 -0.53
CA LYS A 66 0.42 7.44 -1.95
C LYS A 66 -1.08 7.32 -2.13
N VAL A 67 -1.73 6.42 -1.39
CA VAL A 67 -3.17 6.18 -1.47
C VAL A 67 -3.93 7.46 -1.12
N GLU A 68 -3.56 8.09 -0.01
CA GLU A 68 -4.21 9.31 0.46
C GLU A 68 -4.12 10.44 -0.56
N LYS A 69 -2.95 10.67 -1.16
CA LYS A 69 -2.78 11.67 -2.21
C LYS A 69 -3.66 11.40 -3.43
N VAL A 70 -3.73 10.14 -3.88
CA VAL A 70 -4.55 9.76 -5.03
C VAL A 70 -6.03 9.95 -4.71
N TYR A 71 -6.47 9.49 -3.54
CA TYR A 71 -7.86 9.62 -3.12
C TYR A 71 -8.27 11.08 -2.95
N ALA A 72 -7.44 11.92 -2.32
CA ALA A 72 -7.70 13.35 -2.16
C ALA A 72 -7.82 14.08 -3.52
N SER A 73 -7.02 13.69 -4.52
CA SER A 73 -7.07 14.32 -5.85
C SER A 73 -8.23 13.84 -6.72
N ASP A 74 -8.59 12.55 -6.61
CA ASP A 74 -9.51 11.90 -7.54
C ASP A 74 -10.94 11.82 -7.02
N PHE A 75 -11.14 11.90 -5.71
CA PHE A 75 -12.46 11.93 -5.09
C PHE A 75 -12.81 13.33 -4.51
N SER A 76 -12.26 14.40 -5.09
CA SER A 76 -12.79 15.74 -4.88
C SER A 76 -14.26 15.80 -5.33
N GLU A 77 -15.07 16.65 -4.72
CA GLU A 77 -16.53 16.72 -4.95
C GLU A 77 -16.91 16.71 -6.43
N ALA A 78 -16.25 17.54 -7.26
CA ALA A 78 -16.55 17.63 -8.69
C ALA A 78 -16.24 16.32 -9.46
N LYS A 79 -15.16 15.62 -9.14
CA LYS A 79 -14.82 14.35 -9.78
C LYS A 79 -15.65 13.20 -9.24
N LEU A 80 -16.00 13.23 -7.95
CA LEU A 80 -16.84 12.20 -7.34
C LEU A 80 -18.21 12.15 -8.01
N GLN A 81 -18.81 13.29 -8.31
CA GLN A 81 -20.07 13.35 -9.06
C GLN A 81 -19.96 12.72 -10.44
N GLN A 82 -18.84 12.92 -11.15
CA GLN A 82 -18.59 12.27 -12.44
C GLN A 82 -18.49 10.73 -12.32
N TYR A 83 -17.87 10.23 -11.24
CA TYR A 83 -17.81 8.78 -10.99
C TYR A 83 -19.17 8.18 -10.65
N ILE A 84 -20.00 8.89 -9.88
CA ILE A 84 -21.37 8.45 -9.54
C ILE A 84 -22.26 8.42 -10.77
N LEU A 85 -22.10 9.35 -11.70
CA LEU A 85 -22.84 9.41 -12.96
C LEU A 85 -22.30 8.45 -14.03
N SER A 86 -21.20 7.76 -13.76
CA SER A 86 -20.60 6.80 -14.69
C SER A 86 -21.47 5.55 -14.84
N PRO A 87 -21.37 4.82 -15.97
CA PRO A 87 -22.12 3.57 -16.18
C PRO A 87 -21.62 2.40 -15.31
N PHE A 88 -20.59 2.62 -14.49
CA PHE A 88 -19.99 1.61 -13.61
C PHE A 88 -20.34 1.88 -12.15
N ALA A 89 -20.56 0.82 -11.39
CA ALA A 89 -20.70 0.92 -9.95
C ALA A 89 -19.40 1.51 -9.34
N LEU A 90 -19.57 2.39 -8.35
CA LEU A 90 -18.43 3.08 -7.71
C LEU A 90 -17.44 2.08 -7.10
N GLU A 91 -17.92 0.92 -6.64
CA GLU A 91 -17.12 -0.17 -6.10
C GLU A 91 -16.12 -0.71 -7.14
N ILE A 92 -16.54 -0.84 -8.41
CA ILE A 92 -15.69 -1.30 -9.51
C ILE A 92 -14.61 -0.26 -9.82
N ILE A 93 -14.96 1.02 -9.81
CA ILE A 93 -14.00 2.11 -10.04
C ILE A 93 -12.94 2.12 -8.95
N ILE A 94 -13.36 2.01 -7.68
CA ILE A 94 -12.47 1.95 -6.52
C ILE A 94 -11.55 0.73 -6.62
N PHE A 95 -12.09 -0.44 -6.96
CA PHE A 95 -11.31 -1.66 -7.12
C PHE A 95 -10.22 -1.49 -8.18
N VAL A 96 -10.57 -1.02 -9.39
CA VAL A 96 -9.60 -0.77 -10.46
C VAL A 96 -8.54 0.23 -10.03
N LYS A 97 -8.94 1.31 -9.37
CA LYS A 97 -8.01 2.32 -8.87
C LYS A 97 -7.02 1.75 -7.86
N ASN A 98 -7.49 0.96 -6.90
CA ASN A 98 -6.63 0.32 -5.90
C ASN A 98 -5.63 -0.64 -6.55
N ILE A 99 -6.05 -1.42 -7.54
CA ILE A 99 -5.14 -2.28 -8.31
C ILE A 99 -4.09 -1.45 -9.06
N MET A 100 -4.44 -0.31 -9.64
CA MET A 100 -3.47 0.55 -10.32
C MET A 100 -2.47 1.19 -9.35
N ILE A 101 -2.91 1.62 -8.17
CA ILE A 101 -2.02 2.12 -7.11
C ILE A 101 -1.06 1.01 -6.66
N TYR A 102 -1.60 -0.19 -6.41
CA TYR A 102 -0.82 -1.36 -6.03
C TYR A 102 0.26 -1.68 -7.06
N LEU A 103 -0.09 -1.77 -8.35
CA LEU A 103 0.88 -2.06 -9.42
C LEU A 103 1.98 -1.00 -9.50
N ASN A 104 1.64 0.26 -9.32
CA ASN A 104 2.61 1.35 -9.31
C ASN A 104 3.63 1.22 -8.17
N LEU A 105 3.15 0.90 -6.96
CA LEU A 105 4.01 0.69 -5.80
C LEU A 105 4.86 -0.58 -5.96
N LEU A 106 4.27 -1.67 -6.41
CA LEU A 106 4.91 -2.96 -6.57
C LEU A 106 6.05 -2.93 -7.59
N ILE A 107 5.84 -2.31 -8.75
CA ILE A 107 6.88 -2.17 -9.79
C ILE A 107 8.09 -1.43 -9.23
N LEU A 108 7.86 -0.28 -8.60
CA LEU A 108 8.95 0.50 -8.02
C LEU A 108 9.63 -0.25 -6.88
N PHE A 109 8.85 -0.96 -6.07
CA PHE A 109 9.41 -1.73 -4.99
C PHE A 109 10.35 -2.84 -5.49
N PHE A 110 9.94 -3.61 -6.50
CA PHE A 110 10.80 -4.64 -7.09
C PHE A 110 12.10 -4.09 -7.68
N ILE A 111 12.06 -2.88 -8.23
CA ILE A 111 13.25 -2.22 -8.76
C ILE A 111 14.21 -1.81 -7.63
N PHE A 112 13.67 -1.26 -6.54
CA PHE A 112 14.46 -0.70 -5.44
C PHE A 112 14.81 -1.73 -4.35
N SER A 113 14.07 -2.85 -4.24
CA SER A 113 14.26 -3.83 -3.16
C SER A 113 15.70 -4.36 -3.03
N PRO A 114 16.43 -4.75 -4.10
CA PRO A 114 17.79 -5.24 -3.91
C PRO A 114 18.72 -4.18 -3.34
N ILE A 115 18.56 -2.92 -3.75
CA ILE A 115 19.38 -1.81 -3.27
C ILE A 115 19.07 -1.53 -1.78
N ILE A 116 17.80 -1.53 -1.40
CA ILE A 116 17.37 -1.30 -0.01
C ILE A 116 17.89 -2.40 0.90
N LEU A 117 17.83 -3.67 0.49
CA LEU A 117 18.34 -4.80 1.28
C LEU A 117 19.85 -4.68 1.50
N ILE A 118 20.62 -4.28 0.48
CA ILE A 118 22.07 -4.04 0.61
C ILE A 118 22.33 -2.90 1.60
N ILE A 119 21.61 -1.78 1.50
CA ILE A 119 21.76 -0.63 2.42
C ILE A 119 21.46 -1.04 3.87
N LEU A 120 20.44 -1.86 4.08
CA LEU A 120 20.03 -2.34 5.40
C LEU A 120 20.87 -3.50 5.92
N ASN A 121 21.90 -3.96 5.16
CA ASN A 121 22.73 -5.13 5.46
C ASN A 121 21.92 -6.43 5.63
N ILE A 122 20.81 -6.57 4.93
CA ILE A 122 20.01 -7.79 4.87
C ILE A 122 20.56 -8.70 3.77
N ASN A 123 20.75 -9.99 4.08
CA ASN A 123 21.28 -10.95 3.10
C ASN A 123 20.34 -11.06 1.89
N LEU A 124 20.90 -10.99 0.69
CA LEU A 124 20.16 -11.10 -0.57
C LEU A 124 19.49 -12.47 -0.78
N SER A 125 19.86 -13.49 0.00
CA SER A 125 19.14 -14.78 0.00
C SER A 125 17.66 -14.63 0.36
N TYR A 126 17.30 -13.64 1.17
CA TYR A 126 15.91 -13.35 1.55
C TYR A 126 15.14 -12.51 0.53
N LEU A 127 15.80 -12.03 -0.54
CA LEU A 127 15.20 -11.12 -1.52
C LEU A 127 13.91 -11.68 -2.12
N LEU A 128 13.89 -12.95 -2.49
CA LEU A 128 12.72 -13.55 -3.12
C LEU A 128 11.56 -13.70 -2.11
N SER A 129 11.83 -14.17 -0.91
CA SER A 129 10.83 -14.32 0.15
C SER A 129 10.25 -12.98 0.57
N ILE A 130 11.11 -11.96 0.76
CA ILE A 130 10.68 -10.59 1.09
C ILE A 130 9.82 -10.02 -0.03
N ASN A 131 10.21 -10.17 -1.29
CA ASN A 131 9.45 -9.64 -2.43
C ASN A 131 8.07 -10.29 -2.58
N ILE A 132 7.95 -11.60 -2.34
CA ILE A 132 6.65 -12.30 -2.39
C ILE A 132 5.74 -11.81 -1.26
N LEU A 133 6.24 -11.78 -0.02
CA LEU A 133 5.47 -11.29 1.12
C LEU A 133 5.06 -9.84 0.94
N LEU A 134 5.95 -9.04 0.38
CA LEU A 134 5.71 -7.66 0.04
C LEU A 134 4.59 -7.50 -0.98
N ALA A 135 4.60 -8.30 -2.05
CA ALA A 135 3.54 -8.26 -3.04
C ALA A 135 2.17 -8.58 -2.41
N LEU A 136 2.09 -9.55 -1.51
CA LEU A 136 0.85 -9.92 -0.83
C LEU A 136 0.41 -8.86 0.20
N SER A 137 1.34 -8.36 1.01
CA SER A 137 1.05 -7.36 2.03
C SER A 137 0.67 -6.01 1.45
N LEU A 138 1.34 -5.55 0.39
CA LEU A 138 1.02 -4.30 -0.31
C LEU A 138 -0.42 -4.26 -0.82
N LEU A 139 -0.93 -5.40 -1.33
CA LEU A 139 -2.33 -5.50 -1.71
C LEU A 139 -3.24 -5.14 -0.53
N SER A 140 -3.04 -5.79 0.61
CA SER A 140 -3.84 -5.52 1.82
C SER A 140 -3.68 -4.08 2.30
N ILE A 141 -2.46 -3.56 2.32
CA ILE A 141 -2.17 -2.19 2.77
C ILE A 141 -2.90 -1.16 1.90
N VAL A 142 -2.85 -1.31 0.58
CA VAL A 142 -3.53 -0.39 -0.35
C VAL A 142 -5.04 -0.39 -0.14
N PHE A 143 -5.65 -1.57 0.02
CA PHE A 143 -7.09 -1.69 0.24
C PHE A 143 -7.52 -1.11 1.59
N ILE A 144 -6.78 -1.36 2.67
CA ILE A 144 -7.03 -0.76 3.98
C ILE A 144 -6.86 0.75 3.94
N SER A 145 -5.78 1.24 3.33
CA SER A 145 -5.50 2.67 3.21
C SER A 145 -6.57 3.39 2.39
N SER A 146 -7.13 2.74 1.36
CA SER A 146 -8.20 3.32 0.56
C SER A 146 -9.48 3.53 1.36
N MET A 147 -9.82 2.56 2.20
CA MET A 147 -10.98 2.63 3.11
C MET A 147 -10.83 3.78 4.10
N THR A 148 -9.70 3.86 4.78
CA THR A 148 -9.45 4.90 5.79
C THR A 148 -9.31 6.29 5.16
N SER A 149 -8.66 6.42 3.99
CA SER A 149 -8.56 7.68 3.26
C SER A 149 -9.94 8.21 2.84
N SER A 150 -10.85 7.34 2.42
CA SER A 150 -12.21 7.76 2.05
C SER A 150 -13.00 8.33 3.23
N ILE A 151 -12.82 7.76 4.42
CA ILE A 151 -13.46 8.24 5.65
C ILE A 151 -12.93 9.63 6.05
N THR A 152 -11.63 9.86 5.88
CA THR A 152 -11.00 11.13 6.25
C THR A 152 -11.34 12.26 5.27
N ILE A 153 -11.41 11.97 3.98
CA ILE A 153 -11.88 12.93 2.96
C ILE A 153 -13.30 13.38 3.28
N SER A 154 -14.18 12.44 3.66
CA SER A 154 -15.58 12.73 4.00
C SER A 154 -15.75 13.69 5.18
N ARG A 155 -14.73 13.86 6.01
CA ARG A 155 -14.79 14.71 7.22
C ARG A 155 -13.96 16.00 7.13
N ASN A 156 -13.41 16.33 5.96
CA ASN A 156 -12.46 17.44 5.79
C ASN A 156 -11.27 17.39 6.77
N ASN A 157 -10.94 16.21 7.26
CA ASN A 157 -9.90 16.02 8.26
C ASN A 157 -8.56 15.72 7.58
N LYS A 158 -7.49 16.27 8.14
CA LYS A 158 -6.13 16.18 7.62
C LYS A 158 -5.51 14.79 7.83
N LEU A 159 -4.46 14.50 7.07
CA LEU A 159 -3.59 13.31 7.03
C LEU A 159 -3.39 12.52 8.35
N SER A 160 -3.37 13.18 9.49
CA SER A 160 -3.09 12.57 10.79
C SER A 160 -4.11 11.52 11.23
N ILE A 161 -5.39 11.68 10.84
CA ILE A 161 -6.45 10.75 11.27
C ILE A 161 -6.43 9.46 10.47
N THR A 162 -6.05 9.54 9.20
CA THR A 162 -5.92 8.34 8.34
C THR A 162 -4.88 7.38 8.91
N SER A 163 -3.72 7.90 9.31
CA SER A 163 -2.65 7.09 9.90
C SER A 163 -3.08 6.39 11.17
N VAL A 164 -3.79 7.10 12.06
CA VAL A 164 -4.29 6.53 13.33
C VAL A 164 -5.31 5.41 13.09
N LEU A 165 -6.16 5.55 12.08
CA LEU A 165 -7.16 4.52 11.74
C LEU A 165 -6.55 3.30 11.04
N THR A 166 -5.48 3.50 10.24
CA THR A 166 -4.83 2.40 9.51
C THR A 166 -3.88 1.59 10.37
N LEU A 167 -3.23 2.19 11.38
CA LEU A 167 -2.25 1.53 12.23
C LEU A 167 -2.75 0.22 12.86
N PRO A 168 -3.91 0.16 13.54
CA PRO A 168 -4.38 -1.09 14.13
C PRO A 168 -4.60 -2.20 13.11
N LEU A 169 -5.03 -1.84 11.89
CA LEU A 169 -5.26 -2.79 10.81
C LEU A 169 -3.95 -3.25 10.16
N PHE A 170 -2.88 -2.47 10.30
CA PHE A 170 -1.55 -2.82 9.80
C PHE A 170 -0.77 -3.75 10.75
N VAL A 171 -1.04 -3.69 12.06
CA VAL A 171 -0.33 -4.49 13.06
C VAL A 171 -0.26 -5.99 12.73
N PRO A 172 -1.31 -6.68 12.29
CA PRO A 172 -1.22 -8.08 11.90
C PRO A 172 -0.23 -8.31 10.76
N ILE A 173 -0.21 -7.42 9.75
CA ILE A 173 0.73 -7.52 8.63
C ILE A 173 2.17 -7.41 9.15
N LEU A 174 2.44 -6.46 10.04
CA LEU A 174 3.76 -6.23 10.60
C LEU A 174 4.24 -7.43 11.40
N ILE A 175 3.42 -7.96 12.32
CA ILE A 175 3.78 -9.11 13.15
C ILE A 175 4.12 -10.34 12.29
N PHE A 176 3.27 -10.67 11.33
CA PHE A 176 3.49 -11.83 10.48
C PHE A 176 4.63 -11.64 9.47
N SER A 177 4.91 -10.40 9.04
CA SER A 177 6.03 -10.13 8.15
C SER A 177 7.40 -10.33 8.83
N MET A 178 7.45 -10.16 10.15
CA MET A 178 8.66 -10.40 10.95
C MET A 178 8.99 -11.88 11.09
N ALA A 179 8.05 -12.78 10.84
CA ALA A 179 8.25 -14.21 10.92
C ALA A 179 9.24 -14.78 9.87
N ILE A 180 9.72 -13.96 8.92
CA ILE A 180 10.78 -14.33 7.99
C ILE A 180 12.13 -14.56 8.71
N SER A 181 12.33 -13.92 9.86
CA SER A 181 13.60 -13.87 10.56
C SER A 181 13.89 -15.10 11.43
N ASP A 182 13.22 -16.22 11.24
CA ASP A 182 13.36 -17.47 12.02
C ASP A 182 13.02 -17.37 13.53
N VAL A 183 12.59 -16.19 13.99
CA VAL A 183 12.25 -15.96 15.40
C VAL A 183 10.93 -16.60 15.79
N ILE A 184 10.05 -16.78 14.82
CA ILE A 184 8.79 -17.49 15.01
C ILE A 184 8.88 -18.73 14.11
N ASP A 185 8.84 -19.93 14.71
CA ASP A 185 8.77 -21.24 14.03
C ASP A 185 7.48 -21.38 13.20
N ILE A 186 7.22 -20.43 12.32
CA ILE A 186 6.06 -20.44 11.44
C ILE A 186 6.51 -20.95 10.07
N ASP A 187 5.86 -22.02 9.66
CA ASP A 187 5.99 -22.57 8.31
C ASP A 187 5.72 -21.49 7.26
N ILE A 188 6.67 -21.19 6.37
CA ILE A 188 6.57 -20.16 5.34
C ILE A 188 5.26 -20.29 4.55
N ASN A 189 4.79 -21.50 4.30
CA ASN A 189 3.52 -21.76 3.62
C ASN A 189 2.31 -21.24 4.42
N LYS A 190 2.31 -21.40 5.74
CA LYS A 190 1.24 -20.87 6.61
C LYS A 190 1.21 -19.35 6.57
N LEU A 191 2.38 -18.75 6.46
CA LEU A 191 2.54 -17.30 6.38
C LEU A 191 1.94 -16.74 5.07
N TYR A 192 2.22 -17.38 3.94
CA TYR A 192 1.60 -17.00 2.66
C TYR A 192 0.09 -17.19 2.68
N ILE A 193 -0.42 -18.28 3.27
CA ILE A 193 -1.85 -18.52 3.43
C ILE A 193 -2.51 -17.42 4.28
N PHE A 194 -1.86 -17.00 5.37
CA PHE A 194 -2.35 -15.91 6.21
C PHE A 194 -2.47 -14.60 5.42
N PHE A 195 -1.40 -14.19 4.71
CA PHE A 195 -1.44 -12.97 3.91
C PHE A 195 -2.48 -13.03 2.81
N LEU A 196 -2.65 -14.18 2.17
CA LEU A 196 -3.66 -14.37 1.15
C LEU A 196 -5.07 -14.30 1.74
N ALA A 197 -5.32 -14.93 2.88
CA ALA A 197 -6.60 -14.86 3.58
C ALA A 197 -6.92 -13.43 4.03
N TYR A 198 -5.93 -12.74 4.59
CA TYR A 198 -6.06 -11.36 5.02
C TYR A 198 -6.33 -10.42 3.82
N PHE A 199 -5.67 -10.66 2.69
CA PHE A 199 -5.94 -9.93 1.45
C PHE A 199 -7.37 -10.17 0.94
N LEU A 200 -7.83 -11.43 0.88
CA LEU A 200 -9.19 -11.74 0.43
C LEU A 200 -10.27 -11.06 1.29
N LEU A 201 -10.05 -11.03 2.60
CA LEU A 201 -10.92 -10.31 3.52
C LEU A 201 -10.96 -8.81 3.18
N ASN A 202 -9.80 -8.16 3.03
CA ASN A 202 -9.73 -6.75 2.69
C ASN A 202 -10.30 -6.45 1.31
N LEU A 203 -10.11 -7.33 0.32
CA LEU A 203 -10.66 -7.20 -1.01
C LEU A 203 -12.19 -7.21 -1.00
N ALA A 204 -12.80 -8.06 -0.17
CA ALA A 204 -14.25 -8.15 -0.05
C ALA A 204 -14.86 -6.91 0.62
N PHE A 205 -14.25 -6.43 1.71
CA PHE A 205 -14.82 -5.37 2.54
C PHE A 205 -14.42 -3.96 2.10
N SER A 206 -13.18 -3.76 1.67
CA SER A 206 -12.65 -2.42 1.40
C SER A 206 -13.40 -1.66 0.30
N PRO A 207 -13.68 -2.20 -0.90
CA PRO A 207 -14.39 -1.43 -1.93
C PRO A 207 -15.80 -1.03 -1.50
N LEU A 208 -16.49 -1.89 -0.74
CA LEU A 208 -17.83 -1.62 -0.24
C LEU A 208 -17.81 -0.48 0.79
N LEU A 209 -16.94 -0.56 1.78
CA LEU A 209 -16.82 0.46 2.83
C LEU A 209 -16.33 1.80 2.26
N THR A 210 -15.38 1.75 1.32
CA THR A 210 -14.89 2.94 0.62
C THR A 210 -15.99 3.61 -0.19
N SER A 211 -16.79 2.84 -0.94
CA SER A 211 -17.89 3.38 -1.73
C SER A 211 -18.97 4.00 -0.84
N PHE A 212 -19.30 3.35 0.26
CA PHE A 212 -20.25 3.84 1.24
C PHE A 212 -19.79 5.18 1.86
N ALA A 213 -18.52 5.27 2.25
CA ALA A 213 -17.94 6.50 2.80
C ALA A 213 -17.96 7.64 1.78
N LEU A 214 -17.62 7.36 0.51
CA LEU A 214 -17.61 8.36 -0.56
C LEU A 214 -19.02 8.80 -0.98
N LYS A 215 -20.01 7.90 -1.03
CA LYS A 215 -21.40 8.26 -1.31
C LYS A 215 -21.97 9.22 -0.27
N LYS A 216 -21.53 9.13 0.97
CA LYS A 216 -21.94 10.06 2.03
C LYS A 216 -21.40 11.48 1.85
N LEU A 217 -20.37 11.69 1.01
CA LEU A 217 -19.84 12.99 0.64
C LEU A 217 -20.70 13.72 -0.40
N SER A 218 -21.47 12.98 -1.19
CA SER A 218 -22.26 13.52 -2.30
C SER A 218 -23.68 13.91 -1.89
N VAL A 219 -24.02 13.73 -0.63
CA VAL A 219 -25.29 14.13 0.01
C VAL A 219 -25.06 15.36 0.86
#